data_5f498c4b836f87ba41e9a3b60c5cdf3e
#
_entry.id   5f498c4b836f87ba41e9a3b60c5cdf3e
#
_cell.length_a   1.000
_cell.length_b   1.000
_cell.length_c   1.000
_cell.angle_alpha   90.00
_cell.angle_beta   90.00
_cell.angle_gamma   90.00
#
_symmetry.space_group_name_H-M   'P 1'
#
loop_
_entity.id
_entity.type
_entity.pdbx_description
1 polymer ?
#
loop_
_entity_poly.entity_id
_entity_poly.type
_entity_poly.pdbx_seq_one_letter_code
_entity_poly.pdbx_strand_id
1 'polypeptide(L)' 'MFNKILFLRKSSDKFADKIQSNLKKKTKILHVVLTDIKKVKIKKSTKYDYIFVFRSHFILKKRLINQAKYAAINFHPGPP' A
#
# COMPACT_ATOMS: atom_id res chain seq x y z
N MET A 1 11.91 -9.33 -8.66
CA MET A 1 12.05 -8.32 -7.59
C MET A 1 11.45 -7.01 -8.05
N PHE A 2 10.67 -6.36 -7.20
CA PHE A 2 10.03 -5.08 -7.52
C PHE A 2 10.92 -3.93 -7.09
N ASN A 3 10.87 -2.80 -7.80
CA ASN A 3 11.66 -1.64 -7.44
C ASN A 3 11.04 -0.86 -6.29
N LYS A 4 9.75 -0.54 -6.39
CA LYS A 4 9.10 0.32 -5.40
C LYS A 4 7.64 -0.05 -5.22
N ILE A 5 7.25 -0.32 -3.99
CA ILE A 5 5.86 -0.63 -3.63
C ILE A 5 5.38 0.33 -2.55
N LEU A 6 4.16 0.83 -2.71
CA LEU A 6 3.45 1.56 -1.68
C LEU A 6 2.50 0.60 -0.98
N PHE A 7 2.63 0.46 0.33
CA PHE A 7 1.82 -0.44 1.14
C PHE A 7 1.05 0.37 2.18
N LEU A 8 -0.26 0.46 1.98
CA LEU A 8 -1.17 1.21 2.85
C LEU A 8 -1.89 0.23 3.76
N ARG A 9 -1.78 0.43 5.08
CA ARG A 9 -2.30 -0.52 6.06
C ARG A 9 -2.71 0.17 7.35
N LYS A 10 -3.47 -0.53 8.19
CA LYS A 10 -3.73 -0.09 9.56
C LYS A 10 -2.56 -0.46 10.47
N SER A 11 -2.32 0.37 11.50
CA SER A 11 -1.18 0.19 12.40
C SER A 11 -1.26 -1.09 13.23
N SER A 12 -2.46 -1.49 13.65
CA SER A 12 -2.65 -2.63 14.56
C SER A 12 -2.93 -3.95 13.86
N ASP A 13 -2.83 -4.01 12.54
CA ASP A 13 -3.12 -5.23 11.78
C ASP A 13 -1.90 -6.16 11.79
N LYS A 14 -1.96 -7.18 12.64
CA LYS A 14 -0.87 -8.16 12.75
C LYS A 14 -0.67 -8.99 11.48
N PHE A 15 -1.72 -9.19 10.71
CA PHE A 15 -1.61 -9.90 9.44
C PHE A 15 -0.84 -9.05 8.43
N ALA A 16 -1.09 -7.73 8.46
CA ALA A 16 -0.34 -6.80 7.61
C ALA A 16 1.16 -6.79 7.97
N ASP A 17 1.50 -7.01 9.24
CA ASP A 17 2.91 -7.12 9.66
C ASP A 17 3.62 -8.25 8.91
N LYS A 18 2.97 -9.40 8.76
CA LYS A 18 3.53 -10.55 8.04
C LYS A 18 3.68 -10.26 6.55
N ILE A 19 2.64 -9.69 5.96
CA ILE A 19 2.68 -9.33 4.53
C ILE A 19 3.78 -8.30 4.27
N GLN A 20 3.88 -7.30 5.12
CA GLN A 20 4.91 -6.26 5.02
C GLN A 20 6.32 -6.86 5.06
N SER A 21 6.55 -7.79 5.99
CA SER A 21 7.83 -8.46 6.13
C SER A 21 8.19 -9.23 4.85
N ASN A 22 7.23 -9.93 4.25
CA ASN A 22 7.44 -10.65 3.01
C ASN A 22 7.70 -9.71 1.83
N LEU A 23 6.96 -8.62 1.74
CA LEU A 23 7.15 -7.62 0.69
C LEU A 23 8.52 -6.98 0.78
N LYS A 24 8.99 -6.71 1.99
CA LYS A 24 10.29 -6.09 2.20
C LYS A 24 11.42 -6.93 1.63
N LYS A 25 11.31 -8.25 1.71
CA LYS A 25 12.32 -9.16 1.17
C LYS A 25 12.38 -9.16 -0.37
N LYS A 26 11.28 -8.78 -1.02
CA LYS A 26 11.13 -8.85 -2.48
C LYS A 26 11.14 -7.49 -3.17
N THR A 27 11.32 -6.42 -2.41
CA THR A 27 11.19 -5.05 -2.92
C THR A 27 12.41 -4.24 -2.52
N LYS A 28 12.95 -3.47 -3.44
CA LYS A 28 14.07 -2.59 -3.14
C LYS A 28 13.65 -1.46 -2.20
N ILE A 29 12.51 -0.85 -2.49
CA ILE A 29 11.98 0.25 -1.68
C ILE A 29 10.53 -0.07 -1.34
N LEU A 30 10.25 -0.28 -0.07
CA LEU A 30 8.90 -0.47 0.44
C LEU A 30 8.49 0.75 1.24
N HIS A 31 7.55 1.51 0.72
CA HIS A 31 7.00 2.67 1.41
C HIS A 31 5.73 2.26 2.14
N VAL A 32 5.79 2.21 3.47
CA VAL A 32 4.67 1.81 4.30
C VAL A 32 3.98 3.04 4.86
N VAL A 33 2.66 3.11 4.71
CA VAL A 33 1.85 4.21 5.24
C VAL A 33 0.75 3.64 6.12
N LEU A 34 0.67 4.16 7.35
CA LEU A 34 -0.36 3.78 8.31
C LEU A 34 -1.58 4.66 8.11
N THR A 35 -2.66 4.08 7.63
CA THR A 35 -3.84 4.83 7.18
C THR A 35 -4.74 5.31 8.32
N ASP A 36 -4.57 4.76 9.53
CA ASP A 36 -5.43 5.05 10.68
C ASP A 36 -4.81 6.03 11.68
N ILE A 37 -3.54 6.38 11.51
CA ILE A 37 -2.85 7.26 12.48
C ILE A 37 -2.88 8.71 12.03
N LYS A 38 -2.59 8.96 10.76
CA LYS A 38 -2.53 10.29 10.20
C LYS A 38 -3.20 10.34 8.84
N LYS A 39 -3.56 11.55 8.41
CA LYS A 39 -4.04 11.74 7.05
C LYS A 39 -2.96 11.29 6.06
N VAL A 40 -3.35 10.44 5.13
CA VAL A 40 -2.43 9.92 4.12
C VAL A 40 -2.03 11.02 3.14
N LYS A 41 -0.72 11.22 3.01
CA LYS A 41 -0.17 12.19 2.05
C LYS A 41 0.87 11.49 1.19
N ILE A 42 0.59 11.39 -0.09
CA ILE A 42 1.49 10.78 -1.06
C ILE A 42 1.85 11.84 -2.10
N LYS A 43 3.15 12.00 -2.35
CA LYS A 43 3.62 12.94 -3.37
C LYS A 43 3.09 12.54 -4.74
N LYS A 44 2.52 13.50 -5.46
CA LYS A 44 1.95 13.27 -6.79
C LYS A 44 2.97 12.79 -7.81
N SER A 45 4.21 13.20 -7.65
CA SER A 45 5.29 12.88 -8.59
C SER A 45 5.88 11.50 -8.39
N THR A 46 5.58 10.84 -7.28
CA THR A 46 6.16 9.53 -6.98
C THR A 46 5.48 8.44 -7.81
N LYS A 47 6.29 7.59 -8.45
CA LYS A 47 5.78 6.43 -9.18
C LYS A 47 6.12 5.17 -8.39
N TYR A 48 5.18 4.24 -8.39
CA TYR A 48 5.34 2.93 -7.75
C TYR A 48 5.11 1.83 -8.78
N ASP A 49 5.74 0.68 -8.59
CA ASP A 49 5.41 -0.49 -9.40
C ASP A 49 4.02 -0.98 -9.05
N TYR A 50 3.76 -1.12 -7.75
CA TYR A 50 2.45 -1.51 -7.24
C TYR A 50 2.05 -0.65 -6.05
N ILE A 51 0.75 -0.46 -5.90
CA ILE A 51 0.16 0.16 -4.72
C ILE A 51 -0.82 -0.84 -4.12
N PHE A 52 -0.61 -1.21 -2.86
CA PHE A 52 -1.48 -2.14 -2.15
C PHE A 52 -2.15 -1.42 -0.98
N VAL A 53 -3.48 -1.51 -0.92
CA VAL A 53 -4.25 -1.12 0.25
C VAL A 53 -4.68 -2.41 0.93
N PHE A 54 -4.18 -2.67 2.13
CA PHE A 54 -4.39 -3.94 2.79
C PHE A 54 -5.29 -3.79 4.01
N ARG A 55 -6.50 -4.34 3.92
CA ARG A 55 -7.46 -4.41 5.03
C ARG A 55 -7.68 -3.05 5.70
N SER A 56 -7.81 -2.02 4.90
CA SER A 56 -7.97 -0.65 5.37
C SER A 56 -9.17 -0.01 4.68
N HIS A 57 -9.77 0.97 5.33
CA HIS A 57 -10.88 1.73 4.75
C HIS A 57 -10.41 2.87 3.84
N PHE A 58 -9.11 2.94 3.59
CA PHE A 58 -8.56 3.96 2.69
C PHE A 58 -9.11 3.78 1.28
N ILE A 59 -9.60 4.89 0.70
CA ILE A 59 -10.16 4.88 -0.66
C ILE A 59 -9.07 5.23 -1.67
N LEU A 60 -8.83 4.33 -2.63
CA LEU A 60 -7.92 4.57 -3.74
C LEU A 60 -8.58 5.50 -4.75
N LYS A 61 -8.16 6.75 -4.77
CA LYS A 61 -8.62 7.72 -5.76
C LYS A 61 -7.84 7.56 -7.06
N LYS A 62 -8.46 7.97 -8.16
CA LYS A 62 -7.89 7.85 -9.51
C LYS A 62 -6.46 8.39 -9.60
N ARG A 63 -6.19 9.53 -8.95
CA ARG A 63 -4.87 10.13 -8.96
C ARG A 63 -3.80 9.18 -8.43
N LEU A 64 -4.09 8.53 -7.31
CA LEU A 64 -3.15 7.59 -6.70
C LEU A 64 -3.00 6.32 -7.53
N ILE A 65 -4.12 5.82 -8.05
CA ILE A 65 -4.11 4.65 -8.93
C ILE A 65 -3.17 4.88 -10.12
N ASN A 66 -3.19 6.07 -10.68
CA ASN A 66 -2.36 6.43 -11.83
C ASN A 66 -0.86 6.52 -11.49
N GLN A 67 -0.51 6.52 -10.21
CA GLN A 67 0.90 6.49 -9.79
C GLN A 67 1.46 5.07 -9.75
N ALA A 68 0.64 4.06 -9.94
CA ALA A 68 1.08 2.66 -10.02
C ALA A 68 1.40 2.31 -11.47
N LYS A 69 2.61 1.81 -11.72
CA LYS A 69 3.05 1.41 -13.05
C LYS A 69 2.29 0.18 -13.54
N TYR A 70 2.08 -0.80 -12.67
CA TYR A 70 1.43 -2.06 -13.04
C TYR A 70 0.01 -2.15 -12.50
N ALA A 71 -0.18 -1.98 -11.19
CA ALA A 71 -1.51 -2.09 -10.61
C ALA A 71 -1.60 -1.45 -9.23
N ALA A 72 -2.80 -0.97 -8.91
CA ALA A 72 -3.18 -0.57 -7.55
C ALA A 72 -4.28 -1.53 -7.11
N ILE A 73 -4.06 -2.25 -6.01
CA ILE A 73 -4.93 -3.33 -5.56
C ILE A 73 -5.40 -3.06 -4.14
N ASN A 74 -6.71 -3.20 -3.94
CA ASN A 74 -7.32 -3.08 -2.62
C ASN A 74 -7.70 -4.47 -2.12
N PHE A 75 -7.04 -4.91 -1.05
CA PHE A 75 -7.34 -6.19 -0.41
C PHE A 75 -8.35 -5.95 0.70
N HIS A 76 -9.62 -6.27 0.45
CA HIS A 76 -10.67 -6.08 1.43
C HIS A 76 -10.61 -7.10 2.57
N PRO A 77 -10.96 -6.69 3.79
CA PRO A 77 -11.03 -7.61 4.92
C PRO A 77 -12.32 -8.44 4.87
N GLY A 78 -12.22 -9.65 4.37
CA GLY A 78 -13.33 -10.60 4.41
C GLY A 78 -14.52 -10.24 3.54
N PRO A 79 -15.55 -11.08 3.58
CA PRO A 79 -16.76 -10.83 2.78
C PRO A 79 -17.54 -9.67 3.36
N PRO A 80 -18.29 -8.99 2.51
CA PRO A 80 -19.16 -7.93 2.98
C PRO A 80 -20.28 -8.47 3.85
#